data_138243b0c1efff2d552ed0bbad97ff20
#
_entry.id   138243b0c1efff2d552ed0bbad97ff20
#
_cell.length_a   1.000
_cell.length_b   1.000
_cell.length_c   1.000
_cell.angle_alpha   90.00
_cell.angle_beta   90.00
_cell.angle_gamma   90.00
#
_symmetry.space_group_name_H-M   'P 1'
#
loop_
_entity.id
_entity.type
_entity.pdbx_description
1 polymer ?
#
loop_
_entity_poly.entity_id
_entity_poly.type
_entity_poly.pdbx_seq_one_letter_code
_entity_poly.pdbx_strand_id
1 'polypeptide(L)'
;SDMDCGSNFSYILNDSSMFLSTEYKVLQNQIHDNFAKCMKMQYNGKIQLFYVVNSYKSFASMLNVVNADSFLSIISNILSHIIDVKHNGFLLCQSIDISYDHIYIDPTTYKVKLVYLPINKRMYSEYAVFEKELRTGFIQLITNKLKCYSPQIVQFTSDLSNGTLTIEDLYKRMKHANQKDISIVTEKPITNTVPVTQVYTAQLIAMNAPNRVEIDINKEEYIIGKKPTAVDGVISFNKMISRIHCKINTNNGHYTI
;
A
#
# COMPACT_ATOMS: atom_id res chain seq x y z
N SER A 1 -8.42 23.02 -16.39
CA SER A 1 -7.08 23.48 -16.83
C SER A 1 -6.12 23.29 -15.69
N ASP A 2 -5.10 22.50 -15.94
CA ASP A 2 -4.01 22.27 -15.01
C ASP A 2 -3.22 23.57 -14.89
N MET A 3 -3.17 24.14 -13.70
CA MET A 3 -2.21 25.20 -13.37
C MET A 3 -1.01 24.53 -12.73
N ASP A 4 0.08 24.44 -13.46
CA ASP A 4 1.37 24.00 -12.96
C ASP A 4 1.98 25.13 -12.11
N CYS A 5 1.97 24.97 -10.81
CA CYS A 5 2.64 25.85 -9.85
C CYS A 5 3.87 25.17 -9.27
N GLY A 6 4.86 24.87 -10.08
CA GLY A 6 6.02 24.08 -9.68
C GLY A 6 5.65 22.60 -9.53
N SER A 7 5.96 21.99 -8.36
CA SER A 7 5.61 20.58 -8.10
C SER A 7 4.15 20.35 -7.70
N ASN A 8 3.38 21.42 -7.40
CA ASN A 8 1.99 21.34 -6.96
C ASN A 8 1.03 21.46 -8.15
N PHE A 9 -0.18 20.89 -8.00
CA PHE A 9 -1.19 20.95 -9.04
C PHE A 9 -2.59 21.08 -8.45
N SER A 10 -3.59 21.38 -9.28
CA SER A 10 -4.96 21.54 -8.81
C SER A 10 -6.00 21.14 -9.84
N TYR A 11 -7.14 20.69 -9.37
CA TYR A 11 -8.35 20.49 -10.15
C TYR A 11 -9.37 21.56 -9.80
N ILE A 12 -9.91 22.24 -10.81
CA ILE A 12 -11.02 23.19 -10.66
C ILE A 12 -12.30 22.44 -11.05
N LEU A 13 -13.24 22.33 -10.12
CA LEU A 13 -14.51 21.66 -10.38
C LEU A 13 -15.41 22.58 -11.20
N ASN A 14 -15.93 22.06 -12.31
CA ASN A 14 -16.89 22.81 -13.15
C ASN A 14 -18.18 23.10 -12.42
N ASP A 15 -18.61 22.19 -11.54
CA ASP A 15 -19.77 22.28 -10.69
C ASP A 15 -19.40 21.94 -9.25
N SER A 16 -19.70 22.85 -8.31
CA SER A 16 -19.42 22.67 -6.89
C SER A 16 -20.23 21.53 -6.26
N SER A 17 -21.35 21.12 -6.85
CA SER A 17 -22.16 19.96 -6.40
C SER A 17 -21.42 18.63 -6.58
N MET A 18 -20.38 18.60 -7.40
CA MET A 18 -19.53 17.41 -7.57
C MET A 18 -18.69 17.08 -6.32
N PHE A 19 -18.46 18.05 -5.44
CA PHE A 19 -17.59 17.89 -4.27
C PHE A 19 -18.22 17.03 -3.18
N LEU A 20 -17.49 16.02 -2.73
CA LEU A 20 -17.91 15.12 -1.65
C LEU A 20 -17.23 15.51 -0.32
N SER A 21 -17.92 16.27 0.49
CA SER A 21 -17.39 16.78 1.77
C SER A 21 -17.07 15.67 2.78
N THR A 22 -17.79 14.55 2.76
CA THR A 22 -17.54 13.41 3.64
C THR A 22 -16.20 12.75 3.31
N GLU A 23 -15.96 12.40 2.05
CA GLU A 23 -14.69 11.81 1.63
C GLU A 23 -13.52 12.78 1.87
N TYR A 24 -13.71 14.07 1.59
CA TYR A 24 -12.70 15.09 1.89
C TYR A 24 -12.35 15.15 3.37
N LYS A 25 -13.33 15.08 4.28
CA LYS A 25 -13.07 15.02 5.73
C LYS A 25 -12.31 13.76 6.14
N VAL A 26 -12.64 12.62 5.54
CA VAL A 26 -11.90 11.38 5.77
C VAL A 26 -10.44 11.54 5.34
N LEU A 27 -10.17 12.12 4.16
CA LEU A 27 -8.81 12.40 3.69
C LEU A 27 -8.02 13.32 4.64
N GLN A 28 -8.68 14.35 5.23
CA GLN A 28 -8.03 15.27 6.16
C GLN A 28 -7.68 14.62 7.51
N ASN A 29 -8.44 13.61 7.92
CA ASN A 29 -8.30 12.93 9.21
C ASN A 29 -7.55 11.58 9.11
N GLN A 30 -6.96 11.25 7.97
CA GLN A 30 -6.24 10.00 7.83
C GLN A 30 -4.97 9.98 8.68
N ILE A 31 -4.84 8.90 9.44
CA ILE A 31 -3.65 8.60 10.28
C ILE A 31 -2.47 8.20 9.38
N HIS A 32 -2.78 7.56 8.24
CA HIS A 32 -1.76 7.13 7.28
C HIS A 32 -1.54 8.21 6.22
N ASP A 33 -0.30 8.61 6.07
CA ASP A 33 0.12 9.63 5.11
C ASP A 33 0.24 9.04 3.67
N ASN A 34 -0.82 8.33 3.22
CA ASN A 34 -0.85 7.60 1.95
C ASN A 34 -1.27 8.46 0.76
N PHE A 35 -1.84 9.65 1.03
CA PHE A 35 -2.33 10.54 -0.02
C PHE A 35 -1.56 11.86 -0.04
N ALA A 36 -1.47 12.44 -1.24
CA ALA A 36 -1.07 13.84 -1.39
C ALA A 36 -2.04 14.73 -0.62
N LYS A 37 -1.49 15.69 0.13
CA LYS A 37 -2.30 16.61 0.93
C LYS A 37 -3.18 17.43 -0.01
N CYS A 38 -4.50 17.25 0.11
CA CYS A 38 -5.50 17.96 -0.66
C CYS A 38 -6.05 19.15 0.16
N MET A 39 -6.02 20.34 -0.39
CA MET A 39 -6.64 21.53 0.19
C MET A 39 -7.81 21.99 -0.67
N LYS A 40 -8.97 22.22 -0.04
CA LYS A 40 -10.13 22.82 -0.69
C LYS A 40 -9.98 24.32 -0.67
N MET A 41 -9.98 24.95 -1.84
CA MET A 41 -9.90 26.39 -2.04
C MET A 41 -11.08 26.88 -2.88
N GLN A 42 -11.24 28.20 -2.99
CA GLN A 42 -12.14 28.81 -3.96
C GLN A 42 -11.34 29.56 -5.03
N TYR A 43 -11.71 29.36 -6.28
CA TYR A 43 -11.14 30.04 -7.42
C TYR A 43 -12.27 30.50 -8.36
N ASN A 44 -12.44 31.80 -8.53
CA ASN A 44 -13.50 32.38 -9.38
C ASN A 44 -14.88 31.78 -9.12
N GLY A 45 -15.27 31.64 -7.84
CA GLY A 45 -16.56 31.08 -7.42
C GLY A 45 -16.70 29.56 -7.54
N LYS A 46 -15.65 28.86 -8.01
CA LYS A 46 -15.61 27.40 -8.15
C LYS A 46 -14.77 26.77 -7.05
N ILE A 47 -15.04 25.51 -6.73
CA ILE A 47 -14.16 24.73 -5.82
C ILE A 47 -12.91 24.34 -6.59
N GLN A 48 -11.76 24.63 -5.98
CA GLN A 48 -10.45 24.16 -6.40
C GLN A 48 -9.93 23.15 -5.36
N LEU A 49 -9.51 21.98 -5.84
CA LEU A 49 -8.80 20.98 -5.06
C LEU A 49 -7.31 21.13 -5.36
N PHE A 50 -6.55 21.65 -4.41
CA PHE A 50 -5.12 21.90 -4.57
C PHE A 50 -4.32 20.82 -3.84
N TYR A 51 -3.35 20.20 -4.53
CA TYR A 51 -2.53 19.11 -4.03
C TYR A 51 -1.09 19.56 -3.80
N VAL A 52 -0.60 19.30 -2.58
CA VAL A 52 0.76 19.69 -2.15
C VAL A 52 1.68 18.46 -2.26
N VAL A 53 2.66 18.55 -3.15
CA VAL A 53 3.60 17.46 -3.46
C VAL A 53 5.05 17.96 -3.62
N ASN A 54 5.40 19.08 -3.01
CA ASN A 54 6.66 19.82 -3.21
C ASN A 54 7.96 19.00 -3.13
N SER A 55 8.03 18.00 -2.25
CA SER A 55 9.22 17.17 -2.04
C SER A 55 9.19 15.84 -2.79
N TYR A 56 8.11 15.59 -3.51
CA TYR A 56 7.88 14.34 -4.22
C TYR A 56 8.14 14.51 -5.71
N LYS A 57 8.46 13.41 -6.37
CA LYS A 57 8.57 13.32 -7.83
C LYS A 57 7.49 12.40 -8.37
N SER A 58 6.99 12.66 -9.59
CA SER A 58 6.04 11.75 -10.21
C SER A 58 6.69 10.39 -10.50
N PHE A 59 5.91 9.31 -10.43
CA PHE A 59 6.40 7.97 -10.74
C PHE A 59 6.93 7.91 -12.17
N ALA A 60 6.27 8.61 -13.11
CA ALA A 60 6.75 8.71 -14.48
C ALA A 60 8.19 9.24 -14.56
N SER A 61 8.54 10.27 -13.78
CA SER A 61 9.88 10.85 -13.76
C SER A 61 10.92 9.93 -13.07
N MET A 62 10.48 9.09 -12.13
CA MET A 62 11.36 8.18 -11.38
C MET A 62 11.74 6.92 -12.16
N LEU A 63 11.01 6.53 -13.20
CA LEU A 63 11.22 5.29 -13.96
C LEU A 63 12.62 5.15 -14.58
N ASN A 64 13.27 6.27 -14.87
CA ASN A 64 14.60 6.28 -15.47
C ASN A 64 15.75 6.09 -14.45
N VAL A 65 15.46 6.23 -13.16
CA VAL A 65 16.47 6.24 -12.09
C VAL A 65 16.30 5.11 -11.07
N VAL A 66 15.14 4.44 -11.06
CA VAL A 66 14.89 3.33 -10.14
C VAL A 66 15.58 2.05 -10.62
N ASN A 67 16.13 1.29 -9.69
CA ASN A 67 16.54 -0.10 -9.91
C ASN A 67 15.37 -1.07 -9.64
N ALA A 68 15.62 -2.38 -9.83
CA ALA A 68 14.59 -3.40 -9.66
C ALA A 68 13.99 -3.42 -8.25
N ASP A 69 14.82 -3.32 -7.21
CA ASP A 69 14.37 -3.39 -5.81
C ASP A 69 13.55 -2.15 -5.42
N SER A 70 14.04 -0.96 -5.82
CA SER A 70 13.32 0.29 -5.61
C SER A 70 11.98 0.29 -6.34
N PHE A 71 11.94 -0.22 -7.58
CA PHE A 71 10.72 -0.35 -8.36
C PHE A 71 9.70 -1.25 -7.65
N LEU A 72 10.11 -2.45 -7.23
CA LEU A 72 9.25 -3.38 -6.52
C LEU A 72 8.78 -2.81 -5.17
N SER A 73 9.63 -2.07 -4.46
CA SER A 73 9.26 -1.36 -3.23
C SER A 73 8.17 -0.32 -3.49
N ILE A 74 8.29 0.48 -4.55
CA ILE A 74 7.28 1.47 -4.95
C ILE A 74 5.95 0.76 -5.28
N ILE A 75 5.98 -0.28 -6.10
CA ILE A 75 4.76 -1.05 -6.45
C ILE A 75 4.11 -1.65 -5.19
N SER A 76 4.90 -2.22 -4.29
CA SER A 76 4.41 -2.77 -3.01
C SER A 76 3.70 -1.68 -2.18
N ASN A 77 4.26 -0.47 -2.11
CA ASN A 77 3.63 0.66 -1.42
C ASN A 77 2.31 1.09 -2.10
N ILE A 78 2.27 1.14 -3.44
CA ILE A 78 1.04 1.45 -4.19
C ILE A 78 -0.05 0.42 -3.88
N LEU A 79 0.26 -0.88 -3.97
CA LEU A 79 -0.69 -1.95 -3.66
C LEU A 79 -1.18 -1.88 -2.22
N SER A 80 -0.28 -1.64 -1.26
CA SER A 80 -0.64 -1.46 0.16
C SER A 80 -1.64 -0.33 0.35
N HIS A 81 -1.42 0.84 -0.27
CA HIS A 81 -2.33 1.98 -0.13
C HIS A 81 -3.70 1.72 -0.77
N ILE A 82 -3.73 1.01 -1.90
CA ILE A 82 -4.99 0.59 -2.55
C ILE A 82 -5.77 -0.38 -1.66
N ILE A 83 -5.09 -1.34 -1.04
CA ILE A 83 -5.69 -2.29 -0.08
C ILE A 83 -6.26 -1.53 1.12
N ASP A 84 -5.55 -0.55 1.66
CA ASP A 84 -6.03 0.29 2.75
C ASP A 84 -7.32 1.04 2.38
N VAL A 85 -7.39 1.59 1.16
CA VAL A 85 -8.61 2.23 0.64
C VAL A 85 -9.74 1.23 0.49
N LYS A 86 -9.47 0.07 -0.10
CA LYS A 86 -10.46 -0.99 -0.30
C LYS A 86 -11.12 -1.44 1.01
N HIS A 87 -10.36 -1.46 2.11
CA HIS A 87 -10.83 -1.87 3.43
C HIS A 87 -11.33 -0.71 4.30
N ASN A 88 -11.14 0.53 3.88
CA ASN A 88 -11.51 1.72 4.66
C ASN A 88 -13.03 1.88 4.84
N GLY A 89 -13.82 1.50 3.85
CA GLY A 89 -15.28 1.60 3.84
C GLY A 89 -15.84 3.02 3.60
N PHE A 90 -15.02 4.07 3.66
CA PHE A 90 -15.42 5.48 3.42
C PHE A 90 -14.84 6.06 2.14
N LEU A 91 -13.72 5.51 1.66
CA LEU A 91 -13.06 5.89 0.42
C LEU A 91 -13.24 4.80 -0.62
N LEU A 92 -13.22 5.19 -1.88
CA LEU A 92 -13.40 4.26 -3.00
C LEU A 92 -12.16 4.26 -3.90
N CYS A 93 -11.65 3.08 -4.25
CA CYS A 93 -10.52 2.96 -5.18
C CYS A 93 -10.79 3.65 -6.52
N GLN A 94 -12.05 3.71 -6.95
CA GLN A 94 -12.48 4.37 -8.18
C GLN A 94 -12.25 5.89 -8.21
N SER A 95 -11.91 6.50 -7.07
CA SER A 95 -11.56 7.92 -6.95
C SER A 95 -10.06 8.19 -6.88
N ILE A 96 -9.24 7.14 -6.95
CA ILE A 96 -7.78 7.27 -6.99
C ILE A 96 -7.33 7.52 -8.42
N ASP A 97 -6.52 8.55 -8.63
CA ASP A 97 -5.83 8.77 -9.90
C ASP A 97 -4.58 7.87 -9.95
N ILE A 98 -4.61 6.87 -10.82
CA ILE A 98 -3.50 5.92 -11.02
C ILE A 98 -2.61 6.27 -12.21
N SER A 99 -2.75 7.47 -12.78
CA SER A 99 -1.80 7.94 -13.79
C SER A 99 -0.42 8.12 -13.18
N TYR A 100 0.64 7.73 -13.89
CA TYR A 100 2.01 7.77 -13.36
C TYR A 100 2.53 9.17 -13.09
N ASP A 101 1.92 10.18 -13.69
CA ASP A 101 2.22 11.59 -13.43
C ASP A 101 1.61 12.08 -12.10
N HIS A 102 0.57 11.39 -11.59
CA HIS A 102 -0.13 11.71 -10.34
C HIS A 102 0.10 10.67 -9.23
N ILE A 103 0.97 9.70 -9.42
CA ILE A 103 1.55 8.91 -8.34
C ILE A 103 2.86 9.56 -7.94
N TYR A 104 2.98 10.00 -6.70
CA TYR A 104 4.13 10.75 -6.21
C TYR A 104 5.01 9.91 -5.31
N ILE A 105 6.32 9.99 -5.53
CA ILE A 105 7.34 9.17 -4.88
C ILE A 105 8.32 10.08 -4.15
N ASP A 106 8.59 9.80 -2.90
CA ASP A 106 9.74 10.37 -2.19
C ASP A 106 11.02 9.77 -2.79
N PRO A 107 11.90 10.58 -3.39
CA PRO A 107 13.07 10.05 -4.08
C PRO A 107 14.11 9.40 -3.16
N THR A 108 14.02 9.64 -1.85
CA THR A 108 14.96 9.11 -0.85
C THR A 108 14.44 7.84 -0.18
N THR A 109 13.15 7.82 0.18
CA THR A 109 12.55 6.74 0.96
C THR A 109 11.68 5.80 0.14
N TYR A 110 11.40 6.15 -1.12
CA TYR A 110 10.46 5.48 -2.02
C TYR A 110 9.02 5.35 -1.49
N LYS A 111 8.69 6.14 -0.46
CA LYS A 111 7.31 6.26 0.02
C LYS A 111 6.44 6.85 -1.05
N VAL A 112 5.21 6.35 -1.13
CA VAL A 112 4.25 6.73 -2.17
C VAL A 112 3.16 7.63 -1.60
N LYS A 113 2.76 8.61 -2.39
CA LYS A 113 1.56 9.42 -2.20
C LYS A 113 0.65 9.24 -3.40
N LEU A 114 -0.57 8.79 -3.18
CA LEU A 114 -1.60 8.72 -4.20
C LEU A 114 -2.41 10.01 -4.25
N VAL A 115 -3.00 10.30 -5.37
CA VAL A 115 -3.97 11.39 -5.52
C VAL A 115 -5.38 10.82 -5.45
N TYR A 116 -6.17 11.32 -4.52
CA TYR A 116 -7.57 10.95 -4.36
C TYR A 116 -8.47 12.15 -4.67
N LEU A 117 -9.46 11.95 -5.54
CA LEU A 117 -10.40 13.01 -5.90
C LEU A 117 -11.73 12.79 -5.14
N PRO A 118 -12.04 13.63 -4.14
CA PRO A 118 -13.30 13.57 -3.39
C PRO A 118 -14.46 14.20 -4.17
N ILE A 119 -14.80 13.56 -5.30
CA ILE A 119 -15.87 14.02 -6.20
C ILE A 119 -16.83 12.89 -6.56
N ASN A 120 -18.09 13.23 -6.84
CA ASN A 120 -19.13 12.24 -7.19
C ASN A 120 -18.94 11.63 -8.58
N LYS A 121 -18.21 12.31 -9.48
CA LYS A 121 -17.83 11.76 -10.78
C LYS A 121 -16.58 10.91 -10.60
N ARG A 122 -16.75 9.62 -10.47
CA ARG A 122 -15.63 8.66 -10.31
C ARG A 122 -14.79 8.57 -11.57
N MET A 123 -13.49 8.31 -11.41
CA MET A 123 -12.56 8.09 -12.53
C MET A 123 -12.84 6.75 -13.22
N TYR A 124 -13.28 5.75 -12.44
CA TYR A 124 -13.61 4.40 -12.90
C TYR A 124 -15.04 4.07 -12.49
N SER A 125 -15.79 3.42 -13.37
CA SER A 125 -17.20 3.08 -13.15
C SER A 125 -17.41 2.14 -11.97
N GLU A 126 -16.49 1.18 -11.80
CA GLU A 126 -16.54 0.17 -10.74
C GLU A 126 -15.12 -0.30 -10.35
N TYR A 127 -15.03 -1.04 -9.25
CA TYR A 127 -13.74 -1.55 -8.75
C TYR A 127 -13.05 -2.49 -9.75
N ALA A 128 -13.80 -3.35 -10.44
CA ALA A 128 -13.23 -4.27 -11.43
C ALA A 128 -12.56 -3.54 -12.60
N VAL A 129 -13.13 -2.40 -13.04
CA VAL A 129 -12.53 -1.55 -14.07
C VAL A 129 -11.26 -0.88 -13.54
N PHE A 130 -11.30 -0.34 -12.34
CA PHE A 130 -10.12 0.23 -11.68
C PHE A 130 -8.99 -0.80 -11.57
N GLU A 131 -9.27 -1.99 -11.07
CA GLU A 131 -8.27 -3.06 -10.90
C GLU A 131 -7.68 -3.49 -12.25
N LYS A 132 -8.52 -3.65 -13.27
CA LYS A 132 -8.07 -3.98 -14.64
C LYS A 132 -7.12 -2.92 -15.19
N GLU A 133 -7.48 -1.65 -15.07
CA GLU A 133 -6.65 -0.53 -15.54
C GLU A 133 -5.32 -0.47 -14.78
N LEU A 134 -5.33 -0.67 -13.46
CA LEU A 134 -4.12 -0.73 -12.63
C LEU A 134 -3.18 -1.86 -13.10
N ARG A 135 -3.69 -3.06 -13.30
CA ARG A 135 -2.90 -4.22 -13.76
C ARG A 135 -2.34 -3.99 -15.15
N THR A 136 -3.19 -3.57 -16.07
CA THR A 136 -2.79 -3.26 -17.45
C THR A 136 -1.73 -2.17 -17.47
N GLY A 137 -1.92 -1.12 -16.67
CA GLY A 137 -0.95 -0.04 -16.53
C GLY A 137 0.41 -0.55 -16.05
N PHE A 138 0.46 -1.36 -15.00
CA PHE A 138 1.73 -1.92 -14.52
C PHE A 138 2.42 -2.81 -15.56
N ILE A 139 1.67 -3.67 -16.27
CA ILE A 139 2.23 -4.50 -17.35
C ILE A 139 2.84 -3.61 -18.44
N GLN A 140 2.10 -2.59 -18.90
CA GLN A 140 2.59 -1.67 -19.93
C GLN A 140 3.82 -0.88 -19.47
N LEU A 141 3.84 -0.45 -18.20
CA LEU A 141 4.97 0.25 -17.62
C LEU A 141 6.22 -0.63 -17.58
N ILE A 142 6.10 -1.87 -17.11
CA ILE A 142 7.20 -2.83 -17.05
C ILE A 142 7.70 -3.15 -18.46
N THR A 143 6.79 -3.40 -19.39
CA THR A 143 7.15 -3.81 -20.76
C THR A 143 7.77 -2.67 -21.58
N ASN A 144 7.26 -1.44 -21.44
CA ASN A 144 7.59 -0.37 -22.38
C ASN A 144 8.52 0.69 -21.81
N LYS A 145 8.59 0.87 -20.51
CA LYS A 145 9.29 2.01 -19.90
C LYS A 145 10.37 1.61 -18.89
N LEU A 146 10.24 0.46 -18.23
CA LEU A 146 11.19 0.04 -17.22
C LEU A 146 12.47 -0.47 -17.90
N LYS A 147 13.63 0.04 -17.44
CA LYS A 147 14.96 -0.32 -18.00
C LYS A 147 15.68 -1.38 -17.19
N CYS A 148 15.16 -1.77 -16.04
CA CYS A 148 15.74 -2.78 -15.17
C CYS A 148 14.89 -4.05 -15.16
N TYR A 149 15.54 -5.20 -15.08
CA TYR A 149 14.89 -6.50 -15.02
C TYR A 149 15.44 -7.30 -13.84
N SER A 150 14.58 -8.08 -13.21
CA SER A 150 14.95 -9.08 -12.23
C SER A 150 13.98 -10.26 -12.31
N PRO A 151 14.34 -11.44 -11.79
CA PRO A 151 13.41 -12.58 -11.71
C PRO A 151 12.11 -12.22 -10.99
N GLN A 152 12.19 -11.37 -9.98
CA GLN A 152 11.03 -10.91 -9.20
C GLN A 152 10.09 -10.03 -10.04
N ILE A 153 10.62 -9.15 -10.90
CA ILE A 153 9.81 -8.35 -11.84
C ILE A 153 9.11 -9.24 -12.86
N VAL A 154 9.81 -10.26 -13.39
CA VAL A 154 9.23 -11.23 -14.33
C VAL A 154 8.10 -12.00 -13.66
N GLN A 155 8.31 -12.48 -12.43
CA GLN A 155 7.29 -13.17 -11.66
C GLN A 155 6.09 -12.26 -11.38
N PHE A 156 6.34 -11.02 -10.96
CA PHE A 156 5.27 -10.04 -10.71
C PHE A 156 4.46 -9.75 -11.98
N THR A 157 5.10 -9.63 -13.13
CA THR A 157 4.42 -9.44 -14.42
C THR A 157 3.52 -10.62 -14.78
N SER A 158 3.98 -11.85 -14.52
CA SER A 158 3.18 -13.06 -14.68
C SER A 158 1.99 -13.06 -13.72
N ASP A 159 2.20 -12.70 -12.46
CA ASP A 159 1.15 -12.62 -11.44
C ASP A 159 0.10 -11.54 -11.78
N LEU A 160 0.50 -10.39 -12.32
CA LEU A 160 -0.42 -9.34 -12.81
C LEU A 160 -1.36 -9.85 -13.92
N SER A 161 -0.86 -10.72 -14.78
CA SER A 161 -1.63 -11.33 -15.88
C SER A 161 -2.58 -12.44 -15.41
N ASN A 162 -2.39 -12.92 -14.18
CA ASN A 162 -3.24 -13.96 -13.60
C ASN A 162 -4.50 -13.34 -12.98
N GLY A 163 -5.63 -13.41 -13.69
CA GLY A 163 -6.91 -12.85 -13.25
C GLY A 163 -7.54 -13.53 -12.02
N THR A 164 -6.99 -14.64 -11.52
CA THR A 164 -7.46 -15.30 -10.30
C THR A 164 -6.85 -14.74 -9.03
N LEU A 165 -5.71 -14.03 -9.14
CA LEU A 165 -5.05 -13.40 -8.01
C LEU A 165 -5.72 -12.05 -7.68
N THR A 166 -6.00 -11.80 -6.41
CA THR A 166 -6.47 -10.51 -5.92
C THR A 166 -5.30 -9.52 -5.78
N ILE A 167 -5.59 -8.24 -5.59
CA ILE A 167 -4.56 -7.22 -5.26
C ILE A 167 -3.83 -7.59 -3.97
N GLU A 168 -4.54 -8.14 -2.99
CA GLU A 168 -3.99 -8.64 -1.73
C GLU A 168 -3.03 -9.80 -1.95
N ASP A 169 -3.35 -10.72 -2.88
CA ASP A 169 -2.48 -11.85 -3.23
C ASP A 169 -1.20 -11.36 -3.92
N LEU A 170 -1.32 -10.40 -4.84
CA LEU A 170 -0.16 -9.77 -5.50
C LEU A 170 0.78 -9.14 -4.46
N TYR A 171 0.22 -8.37 -3.52
CA TYR A 171 0.98 -7.73 -2.45
C TYR A 171 1.70 -8.75 -1.55
N LYS A 172 1.00 -9.81 -1.12
CA LYS A 172 1.58 -10.89 -0.30
C LYS A 172 2.74 -11.58 -1.03
N ARG A 173 2.56 -11.93 -2.30
CA ARG A 173 3.61 -12.58 -3.11
C ARG A 173 4.86 -11.71 -3.24
N MET A 174 4.69 -10.41 -3.47
CA MET A 174 5.81 -9.47 -3.52
C MET A 174 6.57 -9.40 -2.20
N LYS A 175 5.87 -9.37 -1.05
CA LYS A 175 6.50 -9.39 0.27
C LYS A 175 7.32 -10.66 0.51
N HIS A 176 6.78 -11.82 0.15
CA HIS A 176 7.48 -13.09 0.33
C HIS A 176 8.70 -13.24 -0.59
N ALA A 177 8.67 -12.68 -1.80
CA ALA A 177 9.82 -12.67 -2.69
C ALA A 177 11.00 -11.87 -2.10
N ASN A 178 10.71 -10.71 -1.49
CA ASN A 178 11.74 -9.87 -0.85
C ASN A 178 12.35 -10.48 0.42
N GLN A 179 11.67 -11.43 1.07
CA GLN A 179 12.18 -12.10 2.29
C GLN A 179 13.12 -13.28 1.98
N LYS A 180 13.07 -13.85 0.77
CA LYS A 180 13.92 -15.00 0.41
C LYS A 180 15.38 -14.64 0.12
N ASP A 181 15.68 -13.38 -0.19
CA ASP A 181 17.04 -12.93 -0.51
C ASP A 181 17.93 -12.64 0.72
N ILE A 182 17.41 -12.82 1.95
CA ILE A 182 18.18 -12.61 3.20
C ILE A 182 18.60 -13.95 3.84
N SER A 183 18.46 -15.06 3.14
CA SER A 183 18.99 -16.35 3.62
C SER A 183 20.41 -16.54 3.14
N ILE A 184 21.38 -16.08 3.93
CA ILE A 184 22.79 -16.42 3.80
C ILE A 184 22.93 -17.95 3.91
N VAL A 185 23.45 -18.52 2.85
CA VAL A 185 23.85 -19.91 2.73
C VAL A 185 24.80 -20.27 3.89
N THR A 186 24.34 -21.11 4.79
CA THR A 186 25.19 -21.98 5.59
C THR A 186 24.74 -23.41 5.31
N GLU A 187 25.50 -24.07 4.43
CA GLU A 187 25.39 -25.52 4.23
C GLU A 187 25.65 -26.25 5.54
N LYS A 188 24.75 -27.13 5.95
CA LYS A 188 25.02 -28.37 6.68
C LYS A 188 23.95 -29.43 6.39
N PRO A 189 24.30 -30.73 6.48
CA PRO A 189 23.75 -31.76 5.62
C PRO A 189 22.47 -32.42 6.11
N ILE A 190 21.82 -33.01 5.15
CA ILE A 190 20.61 -33.84 5.14
C ILE A 190 20.60 -34.91 6.22
N THR A 191 19.53 -34.95 7.03
CA THR A 191 18.95 -36.20 7.53
C THR A 191 17.47 -36.06 7.89
N ASN A 192 16.65 -36.81 7.14
CA ASN A 192 15.39 -37.51 7.49
C ASN A 192 14.18 -36.78 8.09
N THR A 193 13.17 -36.66 7.24
CA THR A 193 11.72 -36.91 7.46
C THR A 193 11.13 -36.68 8.85
N VAL A 194 10.36 -35.59 8.97
CA VAL A 194 9.26 -35.44 9.92
C VAL A 194 8.07 -34.79 9.19
N PRO A 195 6.81 -35.15 9.46
CA PRO A 195 5.65 -34.72 8.69
C PRO A 195 5.42 -33.21 8.78
N VAL A 196 5.10 -32.61 7.63
CA VAL A 196 4.75 -31.18 7.50
C VAL A 196 3.48 -30.92 8.31
N THR A 197 3.65 -30.41 9.51
CA THR A 197 2.54 -29.79 10.25
C THR A 197 2.21 -28.49 9.54
N GLN A 198 0.99 -28.35 9.05
CA GLN A 198 0.48 -27.09 8.49
C GLN A 198 0.62 -25.98 9.54
N VAL A 199 1.55 -25.08 9.34
CA VAL A 199 1.68 -23.87 10.16
C VAL A 199 0.55 -22.92 9.73
N TYR A 200 -0.50 -22.86 10.52
CA TYR A 200 -1.55 -21.85 10.35
C TYR A 200 -0.99 -20.49 10.74
N THR A 201 -1.01 -19.55 9.82
CA THR A 201 -0.59 -18.17 10.08
C THR A 201 -1.79 -17.24 10.04
N ALA A 202 -2.04 -16.54 11.13
CA ALA A 202 -2.94 -15.38 11.14
C ALA A 202 -2.09 -14.11 11.13
N GLN A 203 -2.63 -13.05 10.54
CA GLN A 203 -2.01 -11.73 10.55
C GLN A 203 -2.89 -10.74 11.29
N LEU A 204 -2.32 -10.04 12.27
CA LEU A 204 -2.96 -8.90 12.93
C LEU A 204 -2.49 -7.61 12.27
N ILE A 205 -3.43 -6.76 11.90
CA ILE A 205 -3.17 -5.45 11.32
C ILE A 205 -3.71 -4.38 12.25
N ALA A 206 -2.84 -3.47 12.71
CA ALA A 206 -3.26 -2.36 13.54
C ALA A 206 -3.92 -1.29 12.69
N MET A 207 -5.25 -1.13 12.82
CA MET A 207 -6.05 -0.20 12.00
C MET A 207 -5.81 1.28 12.33
N ASN A 208 -5.37 1.60 13.55
CA ASN A 208 -5.23 2.98 14.06
C ASN A 208 -3.79 3.29 14.53
N ALA A 209 -2.79 2.64 13.94
CA ALA A 209 -1.39 2.91 14.25
C ALA A 209 -0.85 4.10 13.42
N PRO A 210 0.09 4.89 13.93
CA PRO A 210 0.72 5.99 13.19
C PRO A 210 1.52 5.50 11.96
N ASN A 211 1.93 4.24 11.97
CA ASN A 211 2.52 3.53 10.83
C ASN A 211 1.80 2.18 10.70
N ARG A 212 1.83 1.59 9.49
CA ARG A 212 1.27 0.25 9.29
C ARG A 212 2.06 -0.74 10.16
N VAL A 213 1.36 -1.38 11.09
CA VAL A 213 1.90 -2.44 11.95
C VAL A 213 1.16 -3.72 11.61
N GLU A 214 1.92 -4.71 11.17
CA GLU A 214 1.46 -6.06 10.88
C GLU A 214 2.22 -7.03 11.78
N ILE A 215 1.50 -7.95 12.40
CA ILE A 215 2.05 -8.99 13.28
C ILE A 215 1.58 -10.33 12.74
N ASP A 216 2.50 -11.15 12.28
CA ASP A 216 2.22 -12.51 11.80
C ASP A 216 2.26 -13.49 12.97
N ILE A 217 1.12 -14.13 13.24
CA ILE A 217 0.99 -15.18 14.26
C ILE A 217 1.40 -16.51 13.62
N ASN A 218 2.62 -16.93 13.89
CA ASN A 218 3.26 -18.09 13.25
C ASN A 218 3.62 -19.22 14.20
N LYS A 219 3.08 -19.21 15.42
CA LYS A 219 3.27 -20.24 16.45
C LYS A 219 2.02 -20.42 17.30
N GLU A 220 1.94 -21.53 17.99
CA GLU A 220 0.76 -21.92 18.80
C GLU A 220 0.46 -20.94 19.95
N GLU A 221 1.48 -20.37 20.54
CA GLU A 221 1.39 -19.39 21.62
C GLU A 221 2.15 -18.15 21.23
N TYR A 222 1.46 -17.02 21.03
CA TYR A 222 2.04 -15.77 20.58
C TYR A 222 1.70 -14.62 21.54
N ILE A 223 2.74 -13.97 22.08
CA ILE A 223 2.60 -12.92 23.09
C ILE A 223 2.76 -11.56 22.45
N ILE A 224 1.83 -10.64 22.72
CA ILE A 224 1.85 -9.28 22.24
C ILE A 224 1.98 -8.30 23.41
N GLY A 225 2.78 -7.26 23.22
CA GLY A 225 2.94 -6.22 24.24
C GLY A 225 3.97 -5.15 23.83
N LYS A 226 4.40 -4.39 24.82
CA LYS A 226 5.29 -3.24 24.60
C LYS A 226 6.77 -3.54 24.84
N LYS A 227 7.12 -4.59 25.61
CA LYS A 227 8.50 -4.91 25.99
C LYS A 227 9.14 -5.88 24.97
N PRO A 228 10.06 -5.42 24.08
CA PRO A 228 10.61 -6.26 23.00
C PRO A 228 11.27 -7.56 23.47
N THR A 229 11.84 -7.56 24.70
CA THR A 229 12.54 -8.75 25.26
C THR A 229 11.61 -9.78 25.90
N ALA A 230 10.30 -9.53 25.93
CA ALA A 230 9.33 -10.37 26.64
C ALA A 230 8.10 -10.73 25.81
N VAL A 231 8.05 -10.32 24.54
CA VAL A 231 6.91 -10.52 23.64
C VAL A 231 7.38 -10.90 22.24
N ASP A 232 6.51 -11.54 21.49
CA ASP A 232 6.75 -11.93 20.10
C ASP A 232 6.37 -10.82 19.13
N GLY A 233 5.25 -10.14 19.41
CA GLY A 233 4.77 -8.98 18.65
C GLY A 233 4.85 -7.70 19.47
N VAL A 234 5.62 -6.71 18.97
CA VAL A 234 5.82 -5.44 19.68
C VAL A 234 4.85 -4.38 19.19
N ILE A 235 4.07 -3.79 20.11
CA ILE A 235 3.23 -2.61 19.88
C ILE A 235 3.73 -1.47 20.75
N SER A 236 4.53 -0.56 20.19
CA SER A 236 5.15 0.55 20.92
C SER A 236 4.42 1.88 20.78
N PHE A 237 3.61 2.05 19.74
CA PHE A 237 2.96 3.32 19.41
C PHE A 237 1.76 3.68 20.32
N ASN A 238 1.19 2.73 21.02
CA ASN A 238 0.04 2.96 21.90
C ASN A 238 0.45 2.87 23.37
N LYS A 239 0.23 3.95 24.14
CA LYS A 239 0.58 4.04 25.56
C LYS A 239 -0.25 3.11 26.45
N MET A 240 -1.43 2.68 26.01
CA MET A 240 -2.32 1.78 26.74
C MET A 240 -1.88 0.31 26.69
N ILE A 241 -0.94 -0.04 25.81
CA ILE A 241 -0.41 -1.40 25.74
C ILE A 241 0.53 -1.67 26.91
N SER A 242 0.28 -2.75 27.63
CA SER A 242 1.12 -3.23 28.73
C SER A 242 2.44 -3.85 28.23
N ARG A 243 3.42 -4.05 29.11
CA ARG A 243 4.69 -4.72 28.75
C ARG A 243 4.46 -6.10 28.12
N ILE A 244 3.57 -6.90 28.75
CA ILE A 244 2.92 -8.09 28.20
C ILE A 244 1.44 -7.76 28.23
N HIS A 245 0.77 -7.73 27.07
CA HIS A 245 -0.61 -7.21 26.97
C HIS A 245 -1.63 -8.31 26.77
N CYS A 246 -1.41 -9.18 25.79
CA CYS A 246 -2.26 -10.33 25.55
C CYS A 246 -1.44 -11.50 25.01
N LYS A 247 -2.05 -12.67 25.07
CA LYS A 247 -1.52 -13.92 24.53
C LYS A 247 -2.54 -14.52 23.58
N ILE A 248 -2.09 -14.87 22.41
CA ILE A 248 -2.90 -15.53 21.40
C ILE A 248 -2.52 -17.00 21.37
N ASN A 249 -3.49 -17.87 21.59
CA ASN A 249 -3.30 -19.30 21.45
C ASN A 249 -3.95 -19.78 20.15
N THR A 250 -3.23 -20.60 19.41
CA THR A 250 -3.70 -21.22 18.17
C THR A 250 -3.87 -22.71 18.39
N ASN A 251 -5.07 -23.22 18.14
CA ASN A 251 -5.35 -24.66 18.21
C ASN A 251 -6.19 -25.05 16.99
N ASN A 252 -5.64 -25.93 16.13
CA ASN A 252 -6.31 -26.42 14.92
C ASN A 252 -6.96 -25.32 14.04
N GLY A 253 -6.27 -24.19 13.87
CA GLY A 253 -6.76 -23.07 13.06
C GLY A 253 -7.75 -22.13 13.77
N HIS A 254 -8.06 -22.38 15.04
CA HIS A 254 -8.84 -21.50 15.90
C HIS A 254 -7.91 -20.63 16.76
N TYR A 255 -8.19 -19.32 16.82
CA TYR A 255 -7.41 -18.35 17.57
C TYR A 255 -8.24 -17.86 18.77
N THR A 256 -7.61 -17.85 19.95
CA THR A 256 -8.19 -17.32 21.18
C THR A 256 -7.23 -16.32 21.82
N ILE A 257 -7.77 -15.24 22.42
CA ILE A 257 -7.03 -14.18 23.12
C ILE A 257 -7.36 -14.24 24.60
#